data_c27d62839dd8d4d70dd10c1e373f9c54
#
_entry.id   c27d62839dd8d4d70dd10c1e373f9c54
#
_cell.length_a   1.000
_cell.length_b   1.000
_cell.length_c   1.000
_cell.angle_alpha   90.00
_cell.angle_beta   90.00
_cell.angle_gamma   90.00
#
_symmetry.space_group_name_H-M   'P 1'
#
loop_
_entity.id
_entity.type
_entity.pdbx_description
1 polymer ?
#
loop_
_entity_poly.entity_id
_entity_poly.type
_entity_poly.pdbx_seq_one_letter_code
_entity_poly.pdbx_strand_id
1 'polypeptide(L)'
;ASVVAVQPSTGAVRAVANSPAGGFNTAFSGAKMPGSTMKIVTAALLLEKGLVKADQVAECPPSAMYYGRTITNLDGFSLKAATFGEGFARSCNTAFIKKIDDVEKTEGDDSGLAREAREVFGIGLEWKTGITSFDGSVPEATGGAAAEQYIGQGTVQMNPLNIASITATAKDGRFRQPYLVPADLDDRPFAKAERTLPPAVARQLRDVMRTTATAGYGTAVGPMASVRGDKGAKTGSAEADGQATSDSWFTAFADDLAAAALVEQAGHGATAAGPLVAKVLNAR
;
A
#
# COMPACT_ATOMS: atom_id res chain seq x y z
N ALA A 1 17.22 -2.42 6.43
CA ALA A 1 16.05 -1.52 6.51
C ALA A 1 16.15 -0.43 5.46
N SER A 2 15.02 0.00 4.93
CA SER A 2 14.97 1.07 3.94
C SER A 2 13.74 1.95 4.18
N VAL A 3 13.88 3.26 3.96
CA VAL A 3 12.78 4.22 4.10
C VAL A 3 12.84 5.27 3.00
N VAL A 4 11.66 5.66 2.51
CA VAL A 4 11.49 6.74 1.53
C VAL A 4 10.36 7.65 1.98
N ALA A 5 10.53 8.96 1.77
CA ALA A 5 9.46 9.94 1.91
C ALA A 5 9.26 10.73 0.61
N VAL A 6 8.01 10.90 0.22
CA VAL A 6 7.57 11.58 -1.00
C VAL A 6 6.58 12.68 -0.63
N GLN A 7 6.65 13.81 -1.28
CA GLN A 7 5.69 14.90 -1.13
C GLN A 7 4.48 14.67 -2.05
N PRO A 8 3.27 14.41 -1.52
CA PRO A 8 2.08 14.13 -2.31
C PRO A 8 1.73 15.18 -3.36
N SER A 9 1.86 16.46 -3.01
CA SER A 9 1.49 17.57 -3.90
C SER A 9 2.40 17.75 -5.12
N THR A 10 3.62 17.17 -5.09
CA THR A 10 4.63 17.39 -6.15
C THR A 10 5.22 16.11 -6.74
N GLY A 11 5.29 15.02 -5.99
CA GLY A 11 6.07 13.82 -6.30
C GLY A 11 7.54 13.90 -5.87
N ALA A 12 7.99 15.03 -5.33
CA ALA A 12 9.38 15.18 -4.91
C ALA A 12 9.74 14.17 -3.79
N VAL A 13 10.82 13.42 -3.99
CA VAL A 13 11.40 12.58 -2.95
C VAL A 13 12.10 13.49 -1.93
N ARG A 14 11.65 13.47 -0.68
CA ARG A 14 12.12 14.35 0.39
C ARG A 14 13.18 13.70 1.29
N ALA A 15 13.16 12.37 1.38
CA ALA A 15 14.13 11.61 2.14
C ALA A 15 14.26 10.19 1.60
N VAL A 16 15.47 9.66 1.66
CA VAL A 16 15.82 8.25 1.37
C VAL A 16 16.89 7.81 2.35
N ALA A 17 16.71 6.62 2.91
CA ALA A 17 17.77 5.98 3.68
C ALA A 17 17.74 4.46 3.46
N ASN A 18 18.91 3.85 3.36
CA ASN A 18 19.14 2.42 3.37
C ASN A 18 20.08 2.04 4.50
N SER A 19 19.86 0.91 5.13
CA SER A 19 20.75 0.32 6.12
C SER A 19 20.97 -1.17 5.76
N PRO A 20 22.23 -1.63 5.63
CA PRO A 20 23.46 -0.87 5.79
C PRO A 20 23.67 0.18 4.69
N ALA A 21 24.32 1.28 5.05
CA ALA A 21 24.75 2.30 4.10
C ALA A 21 25.78 1.71 3.14
N GLY A 22 25.68 2.03 1.84
CA GLY A 22 26.57 1.49 0.79
C GLY A 22 26.19 0.06 0.35
N GLY A 23 25.13 -0.54 0.89
CA GLY A 23 24.57 -1.79 0.40
C GLY A 23 23.68 -1.61 -0.85
N PHE A 24 22.96 -2.67 -1.20
CA PHE A 24 21.95 -2.61 -2.28
C PHE A 24 20.90 -1.54 -1.98
N ASN A 25 20.55 -0.74 -2.98
CA ASN A 25 19.55 0.32 -2.83
C ASN A 25 18.13 -0.24 -2.79
N THR A 26 17.78 -0.92 -1.71
CA THR A 26 16.44 -1.52 -1.52
C THR A 26 15.34 -0.46 -1.59
N ALA A 27 15.61 0.76 -1.18
CA ALA A 27 14.63 1.86 -1.21
C ALA A 27 14.09 2.15 -2.62
N PHE A 28 14.94 2.02 -3.65
CA PHE A 28 14.58 2.30 -5.05
C PHE A 28 14.57 1.06 -5.95
N SER A 29 15.38 0.07 -5.67
CA SER A 29 15.60 -1.08 -6.57
C SER A 29 15.17 -2.42 -5.96
N GLY A 30 14.66 -2.41 -4.74
CA GLY A 30 14.10 -3.62 -4.12
C GLY A 30 12.89 -4.14 -4.89
N ALA A 31 12.73 -5.46 -4.91
CA ALA A 31 11.58 -6.14 -5.50
C ALA A 31 11.08 -7.16 -4.46
N LYS A 32 10.18 -6.74 -3.60
CA LYS A 32 9.69 -7.49 -2.46
C LYS A 32 8.16 -7.48 -2.43
N MET A 33 7.56 -8.54 -1.91
CA MET A 33 6.12 -8.55 -1.64
C MET A 33 5.76 -7.48 -0.61
N PRO A 34 4.80 -6.59 -0.90
CA PRO A 34 4.47 -5.47 -0.01
C PRO A 34 3.53 -5.87 1.16
N GLY A 35 3.01 -7.09 1.15
CA GLY A 35 2.00 -7.52 2.10
C GLY A 35 0.81 -6.57 2.13
N SER A 36 0.17 -6.46 3.27
CA SER A 36 -1.06 -5.69 3.44
C SER A 36 -0.97 -4.20 3.13
N THR A 37 0.20 -3.62 2.82
CA THR A 37 0.26 -2.24 2.30
C THR A 37 -0.37 -2.14 0.91
N MET A 38 -0.38 -3.23 0.13
CA MET A 38 -1.08 -3.33 -1.16
C MET A 38 -2.59 -3.07 -1.03
N LYS A 39 -3.18 -3.31 0.13
CA LYS A 39 -4.61 -3.07 0.36
C LYS A 39 -5.04 -1.63 0.17
N ILE A 40 -4.11 -0.68 0.09
CA ILE A 40 -4.43 0.71 -0.31
C ILE A 40 -4.94 0.71 -1.76
N VAL A 41 -4.25 0.02 -2.67
CA VAL A 41 -4.65 -0.12 -4.08
C VAL A 41 -5.91 -0.97 -4.20
N THR A 42 -5.96 -2.11 -3.52
CA THR A 42 -7.13 -2.99 -3.55
C THR A 42 -8.38 -2.31 -3.00
N ALA A 43 -8.26 -1.53 -1.90
CA ALA A 43 -9.37 -0.76 -1.36
C ALA A 43 -9.84 0.34 -2.32
N ALA A 44 -8.92 1.02 -3.00
CA ALA A 44 -9.26 2.01 -4.02
C ALA A 44 -10.10 1.37 -5.14
N LEU A 45 -9.65 0.25 -5.69
CA LEU A 45 -10.39 -0.53 -6.69
C LEU A 45 -11.81 -0.88 -6.21
N LEU A 46 -11.94 -1.47 -5.02
CA LEU A 46 -13.24 -1.89 -4.49
C LEU A 46 -14.20 -0.71 -4.25
N LEU A 47 -13.68 0.41 -3.76
CA LEU A 47 -14.43 1.65 -3.54
C LEU A 47 -14.84 2.29 -4.87
N GLU A 48 -13.94 2.33 -5.86
CA GLU A 48 -14.20 2.91 -7.19
C GLU A 48 -15.28 2.13 -7.93
N LYS A 49 -15.25 0.81 -7.86
CA LYS A 49 -16.28 -0.06 -8.46
C LYS A 49 -17.60 -0.08 -7.66
N GLY A 50 -17.66 0.59 -6.52
CA GLY A 50 -18.87 0.62 -5.68
C GLY A 50 -19.20 -0.72 -5.01
N LEU A 51 -18.25 -1.65 -4.98
CA LEU A 51 -18.39 -2.99 -4.40
C LEU A 51 -18.37 -2.98 -2.87
N VAL A 52 -17.81 -1.92 -2.30
CA VAL A 52 -17.82 -1.62 -0.86
C VAL A 52 -17.97 -0.12 -0.63
N LYS A 53 -18.38 0.24 0.60
CA LYS A 53 -18.25 1.60 1.15
C LYS A 53 -17.56 1.53 2.50
N ALA A 54 -16.84 2.58 2.87
CA ALA A 54 -16.05 2.58 4.11
C ALA A 54 -16.89 2.28 5.37
N ASP A 55 -18.12 2.76 5.40
CA ASP A 55 -19.10 2.62 6.49
C ASP A 55 -20.05 1.41 6.35
N GLN A 56 -19.95 0.66 5.26
CA GLN A 56 -20.79 -0.51 5.00
C GLN A 56 -20.20 -1.76 5.67
N VAL A 57 -21.08 -2.59 6.24
CA VAL A 57 -20.69 -3.88 6.81
C VAL A 57 -20.03 -4.76 5.74
N ALA A 58 -18.87 -5.30 6.08
CA ALA A 58 -18.13 -6.26 5.26
C ALA A 58 -17.71 -7.45 6.13
N GLU A 59 -17.99 -8.64 5.65
CA GLU A 59 -17.63 -9.86 6.38
C GLU A 59 -16.10 -10.03 6.48
N CYS A 60 -15.63 -10.34 7.68
CA CYS A 60 -14.24 -10.67 7.95
C CYS A 60 -14.17 -11.99 8.74
N PRO A 61 -14.47 -13.14 8.10
CA PRO A 61 -14.30 -14.44 8.74
C PRO A 61 -12.81 -14.75 8.97
N PRO A 62 -12.46 -15.72 9.86
CA PRO A 62 -11.07 -16.02 10.18
C PRO A 62 -10.27 -16.56 8.99
N SER A 63 -10.96 -17.21 8.05
CA SER A 63 -10.39 -17.71 6.80
C SER A 63 -11.40 -17.61 5.66
N ALA A 64 -10.89 -17.58 4.44
CA ALA A 64 -11.67 -17.71 3.21
C ALA A 64 -10.90 -18.57 2.21
N MET A 65 -11.61 -19.42 1.48
CA MET A 65 -11.03 -20.22 0.41
C MET A 65 -11.38 -19.59 -0.94
N TYR A 66 -10.36 -19.49 -1.81
CA TYR A 66 -10.52 -19.01 -3.16
C TYR A 66 -9.68 -19.89 -4.11
N TYR A 67 -10.34 -20.58 -5.04
CA TYR A 67 -9.72 -21.52 -5.99
C TYR A 67 -8.71 -22.48 -5.33
N GLY A 68 -9.12 -23.15 -4.24
CA GLY A 68 -8.29 -24.11 -3.51
C GLY A 68 -7.21 -23.48 -2.60
N ARG A 69 -7.04 -22.18 -2.64
CA ARG A 69 -6.15 -21.42 -1.73
C ARG A 69 -6.93 -21.00 -0.49
N THR A 70 -6.49 -21.42 0.69
CA THR A 70 -7.03 -20.92 1.95
C THR A 70 -6.20 -19.74 2.42
N ILE A 71 -6.85 -18.59 2.55
CA ILE A 71 -6.25 -17.38 3.08
C ILE A 71 -6.82 -17.13 4.48
N THR A 72 -5.95 -16.89 5.44
CA THR A 72 -6.31 -16.57 6.82
C THR A 72 -6.03 -15.11 7.13
N ASN A 73 -6.73 -14.57 8.12
CA ASN A 73 -6.30 -13.33 8.77
C ASN A 73 -5.10 -13.62 9.67
N LEU A 74 -4.26 -12.62 9.93
CA LEU A 74 -3.16 -12.73 10.87
C LEU A 74 -3.69 -13.23 12.23
N ASP A 75 -3.03 -14.23 12.82
CA ASP A 75 -3.46 -14.88 14.07
C ASP A 75 -4.91 -15.42 14.05
N GLY A 76 -5.48 -15.62 12.87
CA GLY A 76 -6.82 -16.19 12.68
C GLY A 76 -7.97 -15.34 13.21
N PHE A 77 -7.77 -14.02 13.41
CA PHE A 77 -8.84 -13.16 13.92
C PHE A 77 -10.03 -13.07 12.97
N SER A 78 -11.20 -12.78 13.52
CA SER A 78 -12.43 -12.48 12.78
C SER A 78 -13.11 -11.23 13.34
N LEU A 79 -13.91 -10.58 12.49
CA LEU A 79 -14.73 -9.43 12.91
C LEU A 79 -16.19 -9.73 12.57
N LYS A 80 -17.06 -9.59 13.55
CA LYS A 80 -18.51 -9.75 13.38
C LYS A 80 -19.14 -8.37 13.13
N ALA A 81 -19.89 -8.25 12.04
CA ALA A 81 -20.63 -7.03 11.69
C ALA A 81 -19.73 -5.75 11.63
N ALA A 82 -18.45 -5.89 11.35
CA ALA A 82 -17.54 -4.77 11.17
C ALA A 82 -17.77 -4.06 9.84
N THR A 83 -17.52 -2.77 9.78
CA THR A 83 -17.49 -2.04 8.51
C THR A 83 -16.26 -2.40 7.68
N PHE A 84 -16.31 -2.13 6.37
CA PHE A 84 -15.13 -2.29 5.52
C PHE A 84 -13.94 -1.46 6.02
N GLY A 85 -14.21 -0.23 6.51
CA GLY A 85 -13.19 0.64 7.10
C GLY A 85 -12.55 0.05 8.35
N GLU A 86 -13.34 -0.59 9.21
CA GLU A 86 -12.82 -1.33 10.37
C GLU A 86 -11.99 -2.55 9.95
N GLY A 87 -12.47 -3.32 8.95
CA GLY A 87 -11.73 -4.43 8.36
C GLY A 87 -10.40 -3.98 7.76
N PHE A 88 -10.37 -2.85 7.04
CA PHE A 88 -9.14 -2.23 6.53
C PHE A 88 -8.19 -1.84 7.66
N ALA A 89 -8.69 -1.17 8.71
CA ALA A 89 -7.91 -0.70 9.85
C ALA A 89 -7.31 -1.86 10.67
N ARG A 90 -8.00 -2.99 10.75
CA ARG A 90 -7.56 -4.24 11.37
C ARG A 90 -6.76 -5.13 10.42
N SER A 91 -6.61 -4.70 9.17
CA SER A 91 -5.90 -5.44 8.11
C SER A 91 -6.52 -6.81 7.77
N CYS A 92 -7.85 -6.94 7.82
CA CYS A 92 -8.56 -8.15 7.43
C CYS A 92 -8.17 -8.59 6.00
N ASN A 93 -7.76 -9.82 5.80
CA ASN A 93 -7.46 -10.39 4.47
C ASN A 93 -8.75 -10.83 3.78
N THR A 94 -9.58 -11.55 4.51
CA THR A 94 -10.73 -12.25 3.97
C THR A 94 -11.80 -11.31 3.41
N ALA A 95 -11.95 -10.09 3.97
CA ALA A 95 -12.86 -9.08 3.45
C ALA A 95 -12.52 -8.62 2.02
N PHE A 96 -11.23 -8.66 1.66
CA PHE A 96 -10.76 -8.29 0.32
C PHE A 96 -10.92 -9.43 -0.67
N ILE A 97 -10.55 -10.66 -0.28
CA ILE A 97 -10.59 -11.84 -1.15
C ILE A 97 -12.03 -12.18 -1.57
N LYS A 98 -12.97 -12.01 -0.66
CA LYS A 98 -14.42 -12.24 -0.93
C LYS A 98 -15.01 -11.32 -2.00
N LYS A 99 -14.23 -10.33 -2.49
CA LYS A 99 -14.64 -9.37 -3.51
C LYS A 99 -14.02 -9.60 -4.89
N ILE A 100 -13.17 -10.61 -5.04
CA ILE A 100 -12.48 -10.88 -6.33
C ILE A 100 -13.50 -11.18 -7.41
N ASP A 101 -14.43 -12.13 -7.20
CA ASP A 101 -15.46 -12.47 -8.18
C ASP A 101 -16.35 -11.28 -8.57
N ASP A 102 -16.63 -10.38 -7.61
CA ASP A 102 -17.41 -9.17 -7.87
C ASP A 102 -16.62 -8.20 -8.77
N VAL A 103 -15.29 -8.10 -8.57
CA VAL A 103 -14.43 -7.30 -9.44
C VAL A 103 -14.36 -7.89 -10.84
N GLU A 104 -14.09 -9.18 -10.97
CA GLU A 104 -14.01 -9.88 -12.27
C GLU A 104 -15.30 -9.73 -13.08
N LYS A 105 -16.48 -9.85 -12.43
CA LYS A 105 -17.77 -9.61 -13.08
C LYS A 105 -17.93 -8.16 -13.54
N THR A 106 -17.44 -7.20 -12.78
CA THR A 106 -17.58 -5.78 -13.09
C THR A 106 -16.62 -5.36 -14.19
N GLU A 107 -15.40 -5.87 -14.18
CA GLU A 107 -14.36 -5.58 -15.16
C GLU A 107 -14.54 -6.40 -16.46
N GLY A 108 -15.14 -7.56 -16.37
CA GLY A 108 -15.26 -8.51 -17.49
C GLY A 108 -14.00 -9.37 -17.70
N ASP A 109 -12.98 -9.20 -16.85
CA ASP A 109 -11.73 -9.94 -16.89
C ASP A 109 -11.00 -9.93 -15.52
N ASP A 110 -9.84 -10.59 -15.45
CA ASP A 110 -9.06 -10.79 -14.24
C ASP A 110 -8.01 -9.68 -14.00
N SER A 111 -7.98 -8.64 -14.83
CA SER A 111 -6.93 -7.61 -14.81
C SER A 111 -7.23 -6.40 -13.93
N GLY A 112 -8.37 -6.37 -13.24
CA GLY A 112 -8.85 -5.21 -12.48
C GLY A 112 -7.81 -4.64 -11.51
N LEU A 113 -7.13 -5.48 -10.71
CA LEU A 113 -6.11 -5.02 -9.77
C LEU A 113 -4.86 -4.49 -10.47
N ALA A 114 -4.40 -5.16 -11.54
CA ALA A 114 -3.25 -4.74 -12.34
C ALA A 114 -3.52 -3.40 -13.02
N ARG A 115 -4.73 -3.22 -13.60
CA ARG A 115 -5.16 -1.94 -14.18
C ARG A 115 -5.22 -0.83 -13.13
N GLU A 116 -5.85 -1.06 -11.99
CA GLU A 116 -5.92 -0.05 -10.92
C GLU A 116 -4.53 0.39 -10.48
N ALA A 117 -3.61 -0.57 -10.26
CA ALA A 117 -2.24 -0.27 -9.88
C ALA A 117 -1.52 0.58 -10.94
N ARG A 118 -1.73 0.31 -12.22
CA ARG A 118 -1.05 1.00 -13.32
C ARG A 118 -1.71 2.34 -13.66
N GLU A 119 -3.02 2.33 -13.90
CA GLU A 119 -3.75 3.45 -14.47
C GLU A 119 -4.04 4.57 -13.44
N VAL A 120 -4.13 4.21 -12.14
CA VAL A 120 -4.42 5.17 -11.06
C VAL A 120 -3.19 5.47 -10.23
N PHE A 121 -2.42 4.42 -9.85
CA PHE A 121 -1.28 4.55 -8.96
C PHE A 121 0.07 4.62 -9.69
N GLY A 122 0.10 4.46 -11.01
CA GLY A 122 1.30 4.57 -11.84
C GLY A 122 2.34 3.46 -11.62
N ILE A 123 1.95 2.35 -10.98
CA ILE A 123 2.83 1.20 -10.74
C ILE A 123 3.09 0.46 -12.05
N GLY A 124 4.37 0.14 -12.32
CA GLY A 124 4.78 -0.51 -13.56
C GLY A 124 4.83 0.43 -14.77
N LEU A 125 4.63 1.74 -14.59
CA LEU A 125 5.03 2.74 -15.58
C LEU A 125 6.56 2.95 -15.51
N GLU A 126 7.15 3.41 -16.60
CA GLU A 126 8.59 3.73 -16.59
C GLU A 126 8.83 5.08 -15.91
N TRP A 127 9.31 5.06 -14.67
CA TRP A 127 9.56 6.28 -13.92
C TRP A 127 10.94 6.87 -14.24
N LYS A 128 10.98 8.14 -14.43
CA LYS A 128 12.21 8.92 -14.66
C LYS A 128 12.60 9.64 -13.35
N THR A 129 12.98 8.89 -12.33
CA THR A 129 13.25 9.41 -10.98
C THR A 129 14.53 10.25 -10.87
N GLY A 130 15.44 10.13 -11.82
CA GLY A 130 16.80 10.73 -11.81
C GLY A 130 17.90 9.73 -11.44
N ILE A 131 17.55 8.56 -10.94
CA ILE A 131 18.45 7.40 -10.74
C ILE A 131 17.70 6.13 -11.13
N THR A 132 18.40 5.00 -11.22
CA THR A 132 17.75 3.72 -11.50
C THR A 132 16.75 3.37 -10.39
N SER A 133 15.53 3.02 -10.78
CA SER A 133 14.48 2.52 -9.90
C SER A 133 13.81 1.28 -10.50
N PHE A 134 13.26 0.45 -9.61
CA PHE A 134 12.26 -0.55 -9.96
C PHE A 134 10.89 0.04 -9.66
N ASP A 135 10.04 0.14 -10.67
CA ASP A 135 8.83 0.95 -10.61
C ASP A 135 7.59 0.14 -10.20
N GLY A 136 7.85 -1.01 -9.57
CA GLY A 136 6.82 -1.92 -9.07
C GLY A 136 6.25 -2.85 -10.15
N SER A 137 5.61 -3.93 -9.70
CA SER A 137 4.96 -4.89 -10.58
C SER A 137 3.72 -5.46 -9.91
N VAL A 138 2.59 -5.36 -10.60
CA VAL A 138 1.32 -6.04 -10.28
C VAL A 138 0.86 -6.72 -11.56
N PRO A 139 1.34 -7.95 -11.84
CA PRO A 139 0.93 -8.67 -13.05
C PRO A 139 -0.54 -9.10 -12.95
N GLU A 140 -1.17 -9.35 -14.08
CA GLU A 140 -2.49 -10.00 -14.12
C GLU A 140 -2.41 -11.38 -13.47
N ALA A 141 -3.44 -11.75 -12.72
CA ALA A 141 -3.50 -13.02 -12.03
C ALA A 141 -4.93 -13.52 -11.87
N THR A 142 -5.10 -14.82 -11.97
CA THR A 142 -6.37 -15.53 -11.85
C THR A 142 -6.37 -16.48 -10.66
N GLY A 143 -7.54 -16.87 -10.20
CA GLY A 143 -7.73 -17.90 -9.19
C GLY A 143 -6.94 -17.62 -7.90
N GLY A 144 -6.28 -18.65 -7.35
CA GLY A 144 -5.54 -18.52 -6.09
C GLY A 144 -4.43 -17.48 -6.10
N ALA A 145 -3.80 -17.21 -7.25
CA ALA A 145 -2.79 -16.16 -7.40
C ALA A 145 -3.40 -14.76 -7.26
N ALA A 146 -4.61 -14.53 -7.78
CA ALA A 146 -5.34 -13.28 -7.56
C ALA A 146 -5.60 -13.04 -6.06
N ALA A 147 -5.99 -14.08 -5.31
CA ALA A 147 -6.21 -13.98 -3.88
C ALA A 147 -4.96 -13.50 -3.12
N GLU A 148 -3.79 -14.00 -3.48
CA GLU A 148 -2.51 -13.56 -2.91
C GLU A 148 -2.22 -12.10 -3.27
N GLN A 149 -2.40 -11.71 -4.54
CA GLN A 149 -2.13 -10.34 -4.98
C GLN A 149 -3.03 -9.29 -4.30
N TYR A 150 -4.31 -9.60 -4.06
CA TYR A 150 -5.25 -8.69 -3.38
C TYR A 150 -4.82 -8.31 -1.96
N ILE A 151 -3.95 -9.11 -1.37
CA ILE A 151 -3.37 -8.85 -0.03
C ILE A 151 -1.86 -8.56 -0.08
N GLY A 152 -1.30 -8.37 -1.28
CA GLY A 152 0.10 -7.98 -1.50
C GLY A 152 1.11 -9.11 -1.35
N GLN A 153 0.68 -10.34 -1.63
CA GLN A 153 1.51 -11.54 -1.64
C GLN A 153 1.70 -12.06 -3.08
N GLY A 154 2.30 -13.22 -3.22
CA GLY A 154 2.48 -13.89 -4.50
C GLY A 154 3.45 -13.16 -5.42
N THR A 155 2.96 -12.75 -6.60
CA THR A 155 3.81 -12.15 -7.65
C THR A 155 3.87 -10.62 -7.61
N VAL A 156 3.20 -9.96 -6.67
CA VAL A 156 3.31 -8.50 -6.48
C VAL A 156 4.69 -8.15 -5.94
N GLN A 157 5.36 -7.20 -6.60
CA GLN A 157 6.70 -6.76 -6.20
C GLN A 157 6.77 -5.24 -6.09
N MET A 158 7.27 -4.76 -4.97
CA MET A 158 7.38 -3.33 -4.62
C MET A 158 8.67 -3.04 -3.87
N ASN A 159 9.00 -1.77 -3.76
CA ASN A 159 10.00 -1.22 -2.86
C ASN A 159 9.40 -0.06 -2.04
N PRO A 160 10.13 0.51 -1.05
CA PRO A 160 9.64 1.64 -0.29
C PRO A 160 9.23 2.86 -1.11
N LEU A 161 9.90 3.14 -2.24
CA LEU A 161 9.52 4.24 -3.14
C LEU A 161 8.12 4.01 -3.74
N ASN A 162 7.85 2.78 -4.21
CA ASN A 162 6.53 2.43 -4.78
C ASN A 162 5.43 2.58 -3.73
N ILE A 163 5.64 2.07 -2.52
CA ILE A 163 4.63 2.15 -1.44
C ILE A 163 4.46 3.58 -0.94
N ALA A 164 5.53 4.38 -0.85
CA ALA A 164 5.41 5.81 -0.54
C ALA A 164 4.62 6.57 -1.62
N SER A 165 4.84 6.25 -2.91
CA SER A 165 4.10 6.80 -4.04
C SER A 165 2.61 6.42 -4.01
N ILE A 166 2.28 5.16 -3.71
CA ILE A 166 0.91 4.68 -3.52
C ILE A 166 0.22 5.49 -2.41
N THR A 167 0.91 5.68 -1.29
CA THR A 167 0.40 6.45 -0.14
C THR A 167 0.22 7.93 -0.47
N ALA A 168 1.16 8.51 -1.21
CA ALA A 168 1.08 9.89 -1.71
C ALA A 168 -0.12 10.06 -2.67
N THR A 169 -0.35 9.09 -3.56
CA THR A 169 -1.50 9.07 -4.48
C THR A 169 -2.82 8.97 -3.71
N ALA A 170 -2.91 8.10 -2.70
CA ALA A 170 -4.09 8.00 -1.84
C ALA A 170 -4.37 9.32 -1.09
N LYS A 171 -3.32 10.03 -0.63
CA LYS A 171 -3.41 11.32 0.05
C LYS A 171 -3.87 12.43 -0.89
N ASP A 172 -3.27 12.57 -2.08
CA ASP A 172 -3.56 13.65 -3.04
C ASP A 172 -4.78 13.33 -3.95
N GLY A 173 -5.09 12.05 -4.15
CA GLY A 173 -6.10 11.58 -5.10
C GLY A 173 -5.59 11.42 -6.53
N ARG A 174 -4.32 11.69 -6.77
CA ARG A 174 -3.68 11.69 -8.08
C ARG A 174 -2.25 11.18 -7.99
N PHE A 175 -1.86 10.31 -8.91
CA PHE A 175 -0.47 9.92 -9.08
C PHE A 175 0.38 11.10 -9.56
N ARG A 176 1.52 11.29 -8.92
CA ARG A 176 2.63 12.13 -9.40
C ARG A 176 3.88 11.28 -9.35
N GLN A 177 4.53 11.09 -10.49
CA GLN A 177 5.75 10.31 -10.55
C GLN A 177 6.77 10.81 -9.50
N PRO A 178 7.29 9.92 -8.64
CA PRO A 178 8.36 10.30 -7.72
C PRO A 178 9.63 10.71 -8.46
N TYR A 179 10.33 11.73 -7.95
CA TYR A 179 11.59 12.18 -8.53
C TYR A 179 12.57 12.70 -7.47
N LEU A 180 13.85 12.46 -7.71
CA LEU A 180 14.97 13.06 -6.99
C LEU A 180 15.50 14.30 -7.69
N VAL A 181 15.53 14.25 -9.03
CA VAL A 181 16.00 15.32 -9.89
C VAL A 181 14.78 15.90 -10.64
N PRO A 182 14.53 17.21 -10.55
CA PRO A 182 13.45 17.86 -11.26
C PRO A 182 13.54 17.65 -12.79
N ALA A 183 12.39 17.56 -13.45
CA ALA A 183 12.32 17.26 -14.89
C ALA A 183 12.91 18.36 -15.78
N ASP A 184 12.85 19.62 -15.33
CA ASP A 184 13.33 20.80 -16.06
C ASP A 184 14.86 20.91 -16.12
N LEU A 185 15.59 20.06 -15.38
CA LEU A 185 17.04 20.04 -15.45
C LEU A 185 17.59 19.27 -16.65
N ASP A 186 16.81 18.38 -17.25
CA ASP A 186 17.23 17.53 -18.37
C ASP A 186 16.10 17.18 -19.35
N ASP A 187 15.01 17.94 -19.32
CA ASP A 187 13.83 17.85 -20.20
C ASP A 187 13.21 16.45 -20.30
N ARG A 188 13.37 15.59 -19.26
CA ARG A 188 12.79 14.25 -19.28
C ARG A 188 11.31 14.28 -18.95
N PRO A 189 10.46 13.60 -19.72
CA PRO A 189 9.05 13.51 -19.43
C PRO A 189 8.80 12.59 -18.22
N PHE A 190 7.99 13.04 -17.26
CA PHE A 190 7.50 12.18 -16.19
C PHE A 190 6.35 11.29 -16.67
N ALA A 191 6.32 10.06 -16.16
CA ALA A 191 5.21 9.15 -16.35
C ALA A 191 3.91 9.75 -15.78
N LYS A 192 2.81 9.49 -16.47
CA LYS A 192 1.47 9.95 -16.07
C LYS A 192 0.54 8.74 -15.98
N ALA A 193 -0.20 8.65 -14.90
CA ALA A 193 -1.30 7.71 -14.79
C ALA A 193 -2.47 8.16 -15.70
N GLU A 194 -3.22 7.21 -16.20
CA GLU A 194 -4.32 7.46 -17.14
C GLU A 194 -5.53 8.08 -16.44
N ARG A 195 -5.74 7.73 -15.16
CA ARG A 195 -6.90 8.16 -14.36
C ARG A 195 -6.44 8.73 -13.01
N THR A 196 -7.34 9.44 -12.37
CA THR A 196 -7.21 9.88 -10.98
C THR A 196 -8.30 9.23 -10.14
N LEU A 197 -8.08 9.09 -8.85
CA LEU A 197 -9.14 8.64 -7.93
C LEU A 197 -10.33 9.62 -7.98
N PRO A 198 -11.55 9.14 -8.15
CA PRO A 198 -12.73 9.98 -7.97
C PRO A 198 -12.69 10.64 -6.57
N PRO A 199 -13.08 11.92 -6.43
CA PRO A 199 -12.95 12.63 -5.15
C PRO A 199 -13.63 11.93 -3.96
N ALA A 200 -14.75 11.25 -4.19
CA ALA A 200 -15.46 10.50 -3.16
C ALA A 200 -14.67 9.24 -2.72
N VAL A 201 -14.03 8.56 -3.66
CA VAL A 201 -13.18 7.39 -3.40
C VAL A 201 -11.92 7.82 -2.64
N ALA A 202 -11.26 8.87 -3.09
CA ALA A 202 -10.09 9.42 -2.42
C ALA A 202 -10.39 9.83 -0.97
N ARG A 203 -11.58 10.41 -0.69
CA ARG A 203 -12.00 10.72 0.69
C ARG A 203 -12.15 9.45 1.51
N GLN A 204 -12.92 8.46 1.04
CA GLN A 204 -13.13 7.20 1.76
C GLN A 204 -11.82 6.47 2.02
N LEU A 205 -10.91 6.44 1.04
CA LEU A 205 -9.59 5.81 1.20
C LEU A 205 -8.76 6.51 2.29
N ARG A 206 -8.73 7.85 2.30
CA ARG A 206 -8.08 8.60 3.38
C ARG A 206 -8.73 8.36 4.74
N ASP A 207 -10.05 8.25 4.79
CA ASP A 207 -10.80 8.02 6.03
C ASP A 207 -10.48 6.63 6.63
N VAL A 208 -10.41 5.57 5.82
CA VAL A 208 -10.03 4.24 6.33
C VAL A 208 -8.55 4.20 6.74
N MET A 209 -7.67 4.91 6.05
CA MET A 209 -6.26 5.07 6.45
C MET A 209 -6.13 5.90 7.75
N ARG A 210 -6.94 6.95 7.93
CA ARG A 210 -7.01 7.72 9.17
C ARG A 210 -7.49 6.85 10.33
N THR A 211 -8.53 6.07 10.13
CA THR A 211 -9.03 5.10 11.11
C THR A 211 -7.92 4.13 11.54
N THR A 212 -7.12 3.63 10.59
CA THR A 212 -5.97 2.76 10.87
C THR A 212 -4.95 3.43 11.80
N ALA A 213 -4.75 4.73 11.66
CA ALA A 213 -3.76 5.51 12.42
C ALA A 213 -4.28 6.05 13.75
N THR A 214 -5.61 6.12 13.98
CA THR A 214 -6.19 6.87 15.10
C THR A 214 -7.21 6.10 15.95
N ALA A 215 -7.93 5.14 15.36
CA ALA A 215 -8.90 4.35 16.13
C ALA A 215 -8.18 3.37 17.05
N GLY A 216 -8.66 3.20 18.29
CA GLY A 216 -8.00 2.36 19.30
C GLY A 216 -7.74 0.90 18.87
N TYR A 217 -8.51 0.41 17.90
CA TYR A 217 -8.33 -0.91 17.29
C TYR A 217 -7.45 -0.90 16.03
N GLY A 218 -7.04 0.26 15.54
CA GLY A 218 -6.23 0.40 14.32
C GLY A 218 -4.81 -0.12 14.50
N THR A 219 -4.32 -0.87 13.52
CA THR A 219 -3.00 -1.51 13.59
C THR A 219 -1.83 -0.53 13.63
N ALA A 220 -2.04 0.73 13.27
CA ALA A 220 -1.00 1.76 13.22
C ALA A 220 -1.05 2.78 14.37
N VAL A 221 -1.97 2.64 15.32
CA VAL A 221 -2.18 3.62 16.43
C VAL A 221 -0.89 3.85 17.21
N GLY A 222 -0.18 2.79 17.58
CA GLY A 222 1.05 2.92 18.36
C GLY A 222 2.12 3.78 17.66
N PRO A 223 2.63 3.37 16.48
CA PRO A 223 3.62 4.15 15.75
C PRO A 223 3.16 5.58 15.43
N MET A 224 1.88 5.76 15.11
CA MET A 224 1.33 7.07 14.72
C MET A 224 0.93 7.97 15.89
N ALA A 225 1.07 7.52 17.13
CA ALA A 225 0.64 8.29 18.32
C ALA A 225 1.31 9.66 18.42
N SER A 226 2.62 9.74 18.15
CA SER A 226 3.41 10.98 18.20
C SER A 226 3.26 11.85 16.95
N VAL A 227 2.78 11.30 15.83
CA VAL A 227 2.65 12.04 14.57
C VAL A 227 1.43 12.95 14.63
N ARG A 228 1.63 14.23 14.34
CA ARG A 228 0.58 15.26 14.35
C ARG A 228 0.05 15.52 12.93
N GLY A 229 -0.98 16.36 12.83
CA GLY A 229 -1.59 16.77 11.57
C GLY A 229 -2.61 15.79 11.00
N ASP A 230 -3.02 16.02 9.76
CA ASP A 230 -3.91 15.10 9.01
C ASP A 230 -3.14 13.85 8.60
N LYS A 231 -3.40 12.74 9.26
CA LYS A 231 -2.60 11.53 9.14
C LYS A 231 -3.43 10.28 8.83
N GLY A 232 -2.82 9.37 8.10
CA GLY A 232 -3.36 8.05 7.81
C GLY A 232 -2.23 7.05 7.60
N ALA A 233 -2.51 5.75 7.78
CA ALA A 233 -1.48 4.72 7.70
C ALA A 233 -2.00 3.39 7.20
N LYS A 234 -1.07 2.50 6.84
CA LYS A 234 -1.32 1.07 6.62
C LYS A 234 -0.10 0.25 7.05
N THR A 235 -0.34 -0.77 7.85
CA THR A 235 0.67 -1.78 8.21
C THR A 235 0.71 -2.89 7.17
N GLY A 236 1.87 -3.52 7.02
CA GLY A 236 2.06 -4.71 6.21
C GLY A 236 3.01 -5.69 6.88
N SER A 237 2.75 -6.97 6.67
CA SER A 237 3.67 -8.06 6.95
C SER A 237 3.64 -8.97 5.73
N ALA A 238 4.79 -9.22 5.14
CA ALA A 238 4.90 -10.06 3.95
C ALA A 238 5.68 -11.33 4.30
N GLU A 239 5.06 -12.47 4.08
CA GLU A 239 5.70 -13.76 4.26
C GLU A 239 6.37 -14.17 2.94
N ALA A 240 7.62 -14.56 2.99
CA ALA A 240 8.34 -15.12 1.86
C ALA A 240 8.82 -16.51 2.19
N ASP A 241 8.78 -17.40 1.19
CA ASP A 241 9.24 -18.78 1.35
C ASP A 241 10.68 -18.83 1.85
N GLY A 242 10.92 -19.69 2.83
CA GLY A 242 12.25 -19.89 3.43
C GLY A 242 12.64 -18.82 4.48
N GLN A 243 11.79 -17.84 4.78
CA GLN A 243 12.02 -16.88 5.85
C GLN A 243 11.38 -17.37 7.17
N ALA A 244 12.11 -17.21 8.27
CA ALA A 244 11.60 -17.55 9.61
C ALA A 244 10.63 -16.49 10.13
N THR A 245 10.72 -15.26 9.61
CA THR A 245 9.94 -14.10 10.06
C THR A 245 9.58 -13.23 8.86
N SER A 246 8.37 -12.70 8.83
CA SER A 246 7.88 -11.85 7.73
C SER A 246 8.68 -10.55 7.60
N ASP A 247 8.68 -9.99 6.40
CA ASP A 247 9.16 -8.64 6.15
C ASP A 247 8.18 -7.62 6.74
N SER A 248 8.70 -6.68 7.52
CA SER A 248 7.93 -5.63 8.17
C SER A 248 7.77 -4.43 7.24
N TRP A 249 6.54 -4.12 6.86
CA TRP A 249 6.19 -2.97 6.03
C TRP A 249 5.30 -1.98 6.79
N PHE A 250 5.54 -0.72 6.59
CA PHE A 250 4.69 0.33 7.11
C PHE A 250 4.67 1.52 6.17
N THR A 251 3.51 2.10 5.96
CA THR A 251 3.37 3.35 5.22
C THR A 251 2.37 4.27 5.88
N ALA A 252 2.64 5.57 5.80
CA ALA A 252 1.75 6.58 6.33
C ALA A 252 1.93 7.91 5.62
N PHE A 253 0.92 8.75 5.70
CA PHE A 253 1.02 10.17 5.39
C PHE A 253 0.77 11.02 6.63
N ALA A 254 1.34 12.22 6.63
CA ALA A 254 0.98 13.29 7.56
C ALA A 254 1.11 14.63 6.82
N ASP A 255 0.01 15.38 6.76
CA ASP A 255 -0.14 16.60 5.95
C ASP A 255 0.32 16.40 4.50
N ASP A 256 1.35 17.09 4.01
CA ASP A 256 1.89 16.93 2.64
C ASP A 256 3.19 16.12 2.61
N LEU A 257 3.28 15.08 3.43
CA LEU A 257 4.37 14.11 3.40
C LEU A 257 3.83 12.69 3.52
N ALA A 258 4.24 11.81 2.61
CA ALA A 258 3.98 10.37 2.65
C ALA A 258 5.30 9.61 2.77
N ALA A 259 5.36 8.60 3.62
CA ALA A 259 6.56 7.81 3.81
C ALA A 259 6.25 6.31 3.91
N ALA A 260 7.19 5.49 3.46
CA ALA A 260 7.12 4.04 3.58
C ALA A 260 8.46 3.47 4.01
N ALA A 261 8.42 2.41 4.81
CA ALA A 261 9.61 1.68 5.24
C ALA A 261 9.43 0.17 5.10
N LEU A 262 10.55 -0.48 4.81
CA LEU A 262 10.73 -1.93 4.83
C LEU A 262 11.85 -2.26 5.81
N VAL A 263 11.58 -3.23 6.70
CA VAL A 263 12.61 -3.89 7.51
C VAL A 263 12.48 -5.39 7.26
N GLU A 264 13.46 -5.95 6.57
CA GLU A 264 13.44 -7.36 6.18
C GLU A 264 13.52 -8.26 7.41
N GLN A 265 12.74 -9.35 7.41
CA GLN A 265 12.71 -10.39 8.45
C GLN A 265 12.52 -9.82 9.87
N ALA A 266 11.65 -8.84 10.03
CA ALA A 266 11.45 -8.12 11.29
C ALA A 266 10.02 -8.22 11.85
N GLY A 267 9.17 -9.06 11.26
CA GLY A 267 7.82 -9.35 11.74
C GLY A 267 6.80 -8.28 11.41
N HIS A 268 6.02 -7.87 12.41
CA HIS A 268 4.88 -6.99 12.18
C HIS A 268 5.28 -5.56 11.79
N GLY A 269 4.56 -5.00 10.80
CA GLY A 269 4.81 -3.66 10.27
C GLY A 269 4.80 -2.54 11.32
N ALA A 270 3.88 -2.61 12.27
CA ALA A 270 3.79 -1.63 13.35
C ALA A 270 5.02 -1.63 14.29
N THR A 271 5.70 -2.77 14.43
CA THR A 271 6.77 -2.94 15.43
C THR A 271 8.13 -2.46 14.92
N ALA A 272 8.50 -2.80 13.68
CA ALA A 272 9.82 -2.50 13.14
C ALA A 272 9.81 -1.32 12.13
N ALA A 273 8.97 -1.38 11.09
CA ALA A 273 8.91 -0.34 10.07
C ALA A 273 8.15 0.91 10.54
N GLY A 274 7.12 0.76 11.37
CA GLY A 274 6.30 1.86 11.87
C GLY A 274 7.07 2.98 12.57
N PRO A 275 7.95 2.67 13.55
CA PRO A 275 8.78 3.68 14.21
C PRO A 275 9.69 4.47 13.27
N LEU A 276 10.19 3.85 12.17
CA LEU A 276 11.01 4.54 11.17
C LEU A 276 10.19 5.58 10.41
N VAL A 277 9.00 5.19 9.94
CA VAL A 277 8.09 6.11 9.24
C VAL A 277 7.64 7.24 10.17
N ALA A 278 7.29 6.93 11.42
CA ALA A 278 6.89 7.96 12.39
C ALA A 278 8.00 9.00 12.63
N LYS A 279 9.26 8.57 12.74
CA LYS A 279 10.41 9.49 12.90
C LYS A 279 10.56 10.41 11.68
N VAL A 280 10.42 9.87 10.46
CA VAL A 280 10.49 10.67 9.23
C VAL A 280 9.36 11.69 9.17
N LEU A 281 8.12 11.28 9.48
CA LEU A 281 6.96 12.16 9.48
C LEU A 281 7.02 13.25 10.58
N ASN A 282 7.70 12.99 11.68
CA ASN A 282 7.90 13.99 12.75
C ASN A 282 9.04 14.98 12.45
N ALA A 283 9.91 14.69 11.48
CA ALA A 283 11.02 15.56 11.09
C ALA A 283 10.65 16.59 10.00
N ARG A 284 9.38 16.64 9.56
CA ARG A 284 8.86 17.58 8.54
C ARG A 284 8.76 19.02 9.05
#